data_df04ff93047fe94ca2c7d222b44d71c4
#
_entry.id   df04ff93047fe94ca2c7d222b44d71c4
#
_cell.length_a   1.000
_cell.length_b   1.000
_cell.length_c   1.000
_cell.angle_alpha   90.00
_cell.angle_beta   90.00
_cell.angle_gamma   90.00
#
_symmetry.space_group_name_H-M   'P 1'
#
loop_
_entity.id
_entity.type
_entity.pdbx_description
1 polymer ?
#
loop_
_entity_poly.entity_id
_entity_poly.type
_entity_poly.pdbx_seq_one_letter_code
_entity_poly.pdbx_strand_id
1 'polypeptide(L)'
;MLSPKQEAFVQALVTGVSQSDAYRAAFNVGAKTKPETVNQAASRLMANSNITARVVELRKQVAEIAQITLKSHLDDLLRLRNMAAKEKQYSAAISAEVARGKASGVHIEKQETNITGGLNLNVQFD
;
A
#
# COMPACT_ATOMS: atom_id res chain seq x y z
N MET A 1 9.78 -21.19 14.19
CA MET A 1 10.04 -21.00 12.78
C MET A 1 8.86 -21.50 11.96
N LEU A 2 8.46 -20.75 10.96
CA LEU A 2 7.30 -21.13 10.17
C LEU A 2 7.68 -22.18 9.13
N SER A 3 6.73 -23.06 8.82
CA SER A 3 6.92 -24.01 7.72
C SER A 3 6.92 -23.25 6.39
N PRO A 4 7.43 -23.86 5.29
CA PRO A 4 7.38 -23.19 3.99
C PRO A 4 5.98 -22.76 3.56
N LYS A 5 4.97 -23.59 3.85
CA LYS A 5 3.59 -23.24 3.51
C LYS A 5 3.06 -22.11 4.38
N GLN A 6 3.40 -22.10 5.65
CA GLN A 6 3.02 -21.01 6.54
C GLN A 6 3.69 -19.71 6.10
N GLU A 7 4.95 -19.76 5.73
CA GLU A 7 5.64 -18.57 5.22
C GLU A 7 4.99 -18.08 3.92
N ALA A 8 4.62 -18.98 3.01
CA ALA A 8 3.93 -18.62 1.78
C ALA A 8 2.59 -17.94 2.07
N PHE A 9 1.86 -18.41 3.08
CA PHE A 9 0.60 -17.81 3.52
C PHE A 9 0.84 -16.38 3.99
N VAL A 10 1.87 -16.16 4.81
CA VAL A 10 2.21 -14.83 5.31
C VAL A 10 2.61 -13.90 4.16
N GLN A 11 3.43 -14.38 3.23
CA GLN A 11 3.85 -13.58 2.09
C GLN A 11 2.64 -13.14 1.26
N ALA A 12 1.69 -14.05 1.03
CA ALA A 12 0.48 -13.72 0.29
C ALA A 12 -0.36 -12.69 1.02
N LEU A 13 -0.50 -12.80 2.36
CA LEU A 13 -1.24 -11.83 3.15
C LEU A 13 -0.66 -10.42 3.03
N VAL A 14 0.66 -10.33 3.03
CA VAL A 14 1.34 -9.03 2.98
C VAL A 14 1.11 -8.35 1.63
N THR A 15 0.84 -9.11 0.57
CA THR A 15 0.53 -8.53 -0.73
C THR A 15 -0.87 -7.94 -0.80
N GLY A 16 -1.72 -8.19 0.19
CA GLY A 16 -3.04 -7.56 0.27
C GLY A 16 -4.21 -8.44 -0.08
N VAL A 17 -4.00 -9.73 -0.35
CA VAL A 17 -5.12 -10.65 -0.64
C VAL A 17 -5.83 -11.03 0.65
N SER A 18 -7.04 -11.55 0.53
CA SER A 18 -7.81 -12.00 1.69
C SER A 18 -7.15 -13.20 2.35
N GLN A 19 -7.51 -13.47 3.59
CA GLN A 19 -6.99 -14.64 4.33
C GLN A 19 -7.30 -15.94 3.59
N SER A 20 -8.50 -16.07 3.05
CA SER A 20 -8.89 -17.27 2.32
C SER A 20 -8.09 -17.45 1.03
N ASP A 21 -7.88 -16.36 0.30
CA ASP A 21 -7.08 -16.42 -0.93
C ASP A 21 -5.62 -16.70 -0.61
N ALA A 22 -5.09 -16.13 0.47
CA ALA A 22 -3.73 -16.43 0.91
C ALA A 22 -3.59 -17.91 1.25
N TYR A 23 -4.60 -18.49 1.90
CA TYR A 23 -4.58 -19.90 2.23
C TYR A 23 -4.59 -20.76 0.96
N ARG A 24 -5.42 -20.41 -0.01
CA ARG A 24 -5.47 -21.14 -1.28
C ARG A 24 -4.16 -21.05 -2.05
N ALA A 25 -3.50 -19.91 -1.99
CA ALA A 25 -2.23 -19.73 -2.67
C ALA A 25 -1.09 -20.52 -2.03
N ALA A 26 -1.14 -20.66 -0.70
CA ALA A 26 -0.06 -21.33 0.04
C ALA A 26 -0.24 -22.82 0.22
N PHE A 27 -1.48 -23.28 0.28
CA PHE A 27 -1.78 -24.68 0.52
C PHE A 27 -2.54 -25.26 -0.66
N ASN A 28 -2.33 -26.54 -0.93
CA ASN A 28 -3.01 -27.18 -2.03
C ASN A 28 -4.45 -27.46 -1.63
N VAL A 29 -5.36 -26.62 -2.06
CA VAL A 29 -6.76 -26.77 -1.75
C VAL A 29 -7.46 -27.37 -2.96
N GLY A 30 -8.17 -28.46 -2.76
CA GLY A 30 -8.90 -29.09 -3.86
C GLY A 30 -10.02 -28.20 -4.36
N ALA A 31 -10.35 -28.33 -5.65
CA ALA A 31 -11.41 -27.52 -6.26
C ALA A 31 -12.76 -27.73 -5.60
N LYS A 32 -12.96 -28.89 -4.96
CA LYS A 32 -14.21 -29.20 -4.29
C LYS A 32 -14.24 -28.83 -2.82
N THR A 33 -13.18 -28.24 -2.31
CA THR A 33 -13.12 -27.84 -0.90
C THR A 33 -14.10 -26.69 -0.67
N LYS A 34 -14.92 -26.83 0.36
CA LYS A 34 -15.93 -25.81 0.66
C LYS A 34 -15.27 -24.52 1.14
N PRO A 35 -15.81 -23.34 0.77
CA PRO A 35 -15.27 -22.08 1.24
C PRO A 35 -15.19 -21.99 2.76
N GLU A 36 -16.14 -22.55 3.48
CA GLU A 36 -16.12 -22.53 4.96
C GLU A 36 -14.91 -23.27 5.51
N THR A 37 -14.54 -24.38 4.89
CA THR A 37 -13.36 -25.14 5.32
C THR A 37 -12.10 -24.31 5.16
N VAL A 38 -11.97 -23.62 4.03
CA VAL A 38 -10.83 -22.74 3.77
C VAL A 38 -10.82 -21.58 4.76
N ASN A 39 -11.97 -20.98 4.98
CA ASN A 39 -12.07 -19.83 5.90
C ASN A 39 -11.69 -20.24 7.32
N GLN A 40 -12.12 -21.42 7.77
CA GLN A 40 -11.76 -21.90 9.10
C GLN A 40 -10.27 -22.20 9.23
N ALA A 41 -9.68 -22.79 8.20
CA ALA A 41 -8.25 -23.10 8.20
C ALA A 41 -7.43 -21.80 8.21
N ALA A 42 -7.82 -20.82 7.41
CA ALA A 42 -7.15 -19.52 7.38
C ALA A 42 -7.26 -18.81 8.74
N SER A 43 -8.44 -18.87 9.35
CA SER A 43 -8.66 -18.27 10.67
C SER A 43 -7.78 -18.91 11.74
N ARG A 44 -7.62 -20.23 11.68
CA ARG A 44 -6.75 -20.92 12.61
C ARG A 44 -5.29 -20.51 12.46
N LEU A 45 -4.84 -20.30 11.23
CA LEU A 45 -3.50 -19.80 10.99
C LEU A 45 -3.34 -18.39 11.56
N MET A 46 -4.34 -17.54 11.36
CA MET A 46 -4.27 -16.17 11.90
C MET A 46 -4.28 -16.14 13.42
N ALA A 47 -4.79 -17.17 14.07
CA ALA A 47 -4.76 -17.27 15.53
C ALA A 47 -3.40 -17.72 16.05
N ASN A 48 -2.52 -18.21 15.19
CA ASN A 48 -1.19 -18.65 15.60
C ASN A 48 -0.30 -17.41 15.82
N SER A 49 0.27 -17.29 17.00
CA SER A 49 1.07 -16.12 17.36
C SER A 49 2.33 -15.98 16.49
N ASN A 50 2.91 -17.08 16.03
CA ASN A 50 4.08 -17.01 15.14
C ASN A 50 3.70 -16.44 13.78
N ILE A 51 2.53 -16.79 13.28
CA ILE A 51 2.01 -16.25 12.03
C ILE A 51 1.76 -14.75 12.15
N THR A 52 1.06 -14.31 13.21
CA THR A 52 0.77 -12.90 13.39
C THR A 52 2.04 -12.08 13.58
N ALA A 53 2.99 -12.59 14.33
CA ALA A 53 4.26 -11.89 14.54
C ALA A 53 5.01 -11.72 13.22
N ARG A 54 5.01 -12.74 12.36
CA ARG A 54 5.69 -12.66 11.08
C ARG A 54 5.00 -11.66 10.13
N VAL A 55 3.67 -11.63 10.16
CA VAL A 55 2.91 -10.67 9.35
C VAL A 55 3.27 -9.23 9.77
N VAL A 56 3.29 -8.96 11.08
CA VAL A 56 3.64 -7.64 11.59
C VAL A 56 5.06 -7.27 11.16
N GLU A 57 6.00 -8.20 11.28
CA GLU A 57 7.39 -7.96 10.90
C GLU A 57 7.52 -7.60 9.42
N LEU A 58 6.88 -8.38 8.55
CA LEU A 58 6.96 -8.13 7.11
C LEU A 58 6.28 -6.84 6.70
N ARG A 59 5.13 -6.52 7.30
CA ARG A 59 4.45 -5.26 7.02
C ARG A 59 5.30 -4.06 7.41
N LYS A 60 6.01 -4.18 8.52
CA LYS A 60 6.92 -3.12 8.96
C LYS A 60 8.04 -2.94 7.95
N GLN A 61 8.64 -4.04 7.48
CA GLN A 61 9.71 -3.97 6.48
C GLN A 61 9.23 -3.33 5.18
N VAL A 62 8.04 -3.70 4.71
CA VAL A 62 7.47 -3.14 3.49
C VAL A 62 7.25 -1.63 3.66
N ALA A 63 6.72 -1.21 4.81
CA ALA A 63 6.49 0.20 5.09
C ALA A 63 7.81 0.98 5.11
N GLU A 64 8.85 0.42 5.70
CA GLU A 64 10.16 1.07 5.75
C GLU A 64 10.74 1.25 4.35
N ILE A 65 10.63 0.21 3.51
CA ILE A 65 11.12 0.28 2.14
C ILE A 65 10.33 1.33 1.35
N ALA A 66 9.01 1.37 1.53
CA ALA A 66 8.16 2.35 0.86
C ALA A 66 8.55 3.78 1.25
N GLN A 67 8.86 4.01 2.52
CA GLN A 67 9.29 5.32 2.99
C GLN A 67 10.62 5.74 2.37
N ILE A 68 11.57 4.83 2.30
CA ILE A 68 12.86 5.11 1.67
C ILE A 68 12.68 5.46 0.20
N THR A 69 11.85 4.70 -0.51
CA THR A 69 11.57 4.96 -1.92
C THR A 69 10.91 6.31 -2.14
N LEU A 70 9.94 6.67 -1.30
CA LEU A 70 9.27 7.96 -1.38
C LEU A 70 10.25 9.09 -1.13
N LYS A 71 11.10 8.96 -0.11
CA LYS A 71 12.10 9.97 0.20
C LYS A 71 13.04 10.20 -0.98
N SER A 72 13.53 9.13 -1.59
CA SER A 72 14.41 9.23 -2.76
C SER A 72 13.73 9.95 -3.92
N HIS A 73 12.46 9.62 -4.16
CA HIS A 73 11.69 10.26 -5.22
C HIS A 73 11.53 11.76 -4.96
N LEU A 74 11.20 12.13 -3.73
CA LEU A 74 11.04 13.53 -3.37
C LEU A 74 12.35 14.30 -3.48
N ASP A 75 13.46 13.68 -3.08
CA ASP A 75 14.78 14.31 -3.17
C ASP A 75 15.17 14.53 -4.63
N ASP A 76 14.89 13.58 -5.50
CA ASP A 76 15.18 13.69 -6.93
C ASP A 76 14.36 14.81 -7.57
N LEU A 77 13.08 14.90 -7.22
CA LEU A 77 12.22 15.97 -7.74
C LEU A 77 12.69 17.34 -7.24
N LEU A 78 13.13 17.44 -5.99
CA LEU A 78 13.66 18.67 -5.46
C LEU A 78 14.92 19.09 -6.22
N ARG A 79 15.80 18.15 -6.49
CA ARG A 79 17.02 18.41 -7.25
C ARG A 79 16.70 18.92 -8.65
N LEU A 80 15.76 18.26 -9.33
CA LEU A 80 15.34 18.69 -10.67
C LEU A 80 14.71 20.07 -10.65
N ARG A 81 13.89 20.36 -9.65
CA ARG A 81 13.29 21.69 -9.51
C ARG A 81 14.38 22.75 -9.37
N ASN A 82 15.36 22.49 -8.52
CA ASN A 82 16.43 23.46 -8.27
C ASN A 82 17.29 23.66 -9.52
N MET A 83 17.57 22.60 -10.25
CA MET A 83 18.32 22.70 -11.50
C MET A 83 17.57 23.51 -12.55
N ALA A 84 16.27 23.24 -12.70
CA ALA A 84 15.45 23.97 -13.67
C ALA A 84 15.34 25.46 -13.31
N ALA A 85 15.19 25.76 -12.02
CA ALA A 85 15.12 27.14 -11.57
C ALA A 85 16.43 27.86 -11.82
N LYS A 86 17.56 27.19 -11.61
CA LYS A 86 18.86 27.78 -11.85
C LYS A 86 19.06 28.13 -13.33
N GLU A 87 18.52 27.30 -14.22
CA GLU A 87 18.59 27.53 -15.66
C GLU A 87 17.46 28.44 -16.14
N LYS A 88 16.70 29.02 -15.25
CA LYS A 88 15.56 29.89 -15.55
C LYS A 88 14.45 29.20 -16.34
N GLN A 89 14.35 27.89 -16.21
CA GLN A 89 13.27 27.13 -16.83
C GLN A 89 12.13 27.02 -15.83
N TYR A 90 11.41 28.11 -15.65
CA TYR A 90 10.44 28.20 -14.57
C TYR A 90 9.24 27.27 -14.73
N SER A 91 8.80 27.02 -15.96
CA SER A 91 7.72 26.06 -16.19
C SER A 91 8.13 24.66 -15.70
N ALA A 92 9.35 24.25 -16.01
CA ALA A 92 9.86 22.94 -15.58
C ALA A 92 10.02 22.90 -14.06
N ALA A 93 10.47 23.99 -13.45
CA ALA A 93 10.61 24.05 -12.01
C ALA A 93 9.26 23.94 -11.31
N ILE A 94 8.25 24.63 -11.83
CA ILE A 94 6.90 24.56 -11.29
C ILE A 94 6.32 23.16 -11.45
N SER A 95 6.52 22.53 -12.62
CA SER A 95 6.05 21.16 -12.85
C SER A 95 6.69 20.18 -11.88
N ALA A 96 7.99 20.33 -11.62
CA ALA A 96 8.68 19.46 -10.66
C ALA A 96 8.15 19.67 -9.25
N GLU A 97 7.87 20.90 -8.85
CA GLU A 97 7.34 21.18 -7.52
C GLU A 97 5.92 20.64 -7.37
N VAL A 98 5.09 20.75 -8.39
CA VAL A 98 3.74 20.19 -8.36
C VAL A 98 3.82 18.67 -8.22
N ALA A 99 4.69 18.00 -9.00
CA ALA A 99 4.88 16.57 -8.91
C ALA A 99 5.34 16.16 -7.51
N ARG A 100 6.25 16.94 -6.94
CA ARG A 100 6.78 16.70 -5.60
C ARG A 100 5.67 16.85 -4.56
N GLY A 101 4.82 17.86 -4.69
CA GLY A 101 3.69 18.06 -3.80
C GLY A 101 2.68 16.93 -3.87
N LYS A 102 2.39 16.45 -5.07
CA LYS A 102 1.46 15.32 -5.23
C LYS A 102 2.04 14.04 -4.62
N ALA A 103 3.30 13.76 -4.86
CA ALA A 103 3.94 12.55 -4.35
C ALA A 103 4.00 12.56 -2.82
N SER A 104 4.19 13.74 -2.20
CA SER A 104 4.28 13.84 -0.75
C SER A 104 2.92 13.89 -0.06
N GLY A 105 1.84 14.08 -0.81
CA GLY A 105 0.51 14.23 -0.23
C GLY A 105 0.16 15.64 0.19
N VAL A 106 1.06 16.59 0.00
CA VAL A 106 0.79 17.99 0.34
C VAL A 106 -0.20 18.58 -0.67
N HIS A 107 -0.06 18.20 -1.95
CA HIS A 107 -0.92 18.71 -3.00
C HIS A 107 -1.99 17.65 -3.30
N ILE A 108 -3.19 17.84 -2.80
CA ILE A 108 -4.28 16.90 -3.01
C ILE A 108 -5.16 17.44 -4.13
N GLU A 109 -5.34 16.60 -5.16
CA GLU A 109 -6.22 16.99 -6.22
C GLU A 109 -7.64 16.91 -5.76
N LYS A 110 -8.44 17.95 -6.08
CA LYS A 110 -9.70 17.97 -5.70
C LYS A 110 -10.52 17.11 -6.47
N GLN A 111 -10.77 16.06 -6.12
CA GLN A 111 -11.45 15.19 -6.82
C GLN A 111 -12.76 15.22 -6.42
N GLU A 112 -13.41 15.96 -6.10
CA GLU A 112 -14.57 16.00 -5.84
C GLU A 112 -15.31 15.05 -5.54
N THR A 113 -15.10 14.34 -5.32
CA THR A 113 -15.65 13.42 -4.81
C THR A 113 -16.85 13.71 -4.30
N ASN A 114 -17.60 14.09 -4.67
CA ASN A 114 -18.63 14.26 -4.27
C ASN A 114 -19.40 13.21 -3.96
N ILE A 115 -19.01 12.53 -3.37
CA ILE A 115 -19.60 11.49 -3.01
C ILE A 115 -20.48 11.79 -2.04
N THR A 116 -20.65 12.33 -1.71
CA THR A 116 -21.26 12.57 -0.87
C THR A 116 -22.31 12.59 -0.95
N GLY A 117 -22.68 12.40 -1.14
CA GLY A 117 -23.51 12.39 -1.03
C GLY A 117 -23.97 12.71 -0.23
N GLY A 118 -24.24 12.85 -0.17
CA GLY A 118 -24.53 13.21 0.40
C GLY A 118 -24.01 13.72 1.00
N LEU A 119 -23.80 13.97 1.08
CA LEU A 119 -23.25 14.57 1.57
C LEU A 119 -22.93 15.59 1.41
N ASN A 120 -23.15 16.04 1.04
CA ASN A 120 -22.77 16.96 0.71
C ASN A 120 -22.48 17.74 1.11
N LEU A 121 -22.35 17.85 1.25
CA LEU A 121 -21.88 18.50 1.45
C LEU A 121 -21.54 19.35 1.34
N ASN A 122 -21.72 19.64 1.11
CA ASN A 122 -21.25 20.45 0.75
C ASN A 122 -20.50 21.07 1.00
N VAL A 123 -20.23 20.94 1.05
CA VAL A 123 -19.39 21.45 1.33
C VAL A 123 -18.80 22.29 0.90
N GLN A 124 -18.73 22.92 0.77
CA GLN A 124 -18.22 23.63 0.26
C GLN A 124 -17.24 24.16 0.37
N PHE A 125 -16.69 24.15 0.22
CA PHE A 125 -15.63 24.45 0.26
C PHE A 125 -15.26 25.35 -0.39
N ASP A 126 -15.41 25.64 -0.68
CA ASP A 126 -15.08 26.46 -1.27
C ASP A 126 -14.51 26.89 -1.26
#